data_00102fba62948b8a09d83e5bef2793c2
#
_entry.id   00102fba62948b8a09d83e5bef2793c2
#
_cell.length_a   1.000
_cell.length_b   1.000
_cell.length_c   1.000
_cell.angle_alpha   90.00
_cell.angle_beta   90.00
_cell.angle_gamma   90.00
#
_symmetry.space_group_name_H-M   'P 1'
#
loop_
_entity.id
_entity.type
_entity.pdbx_description
1 polymer ?
#
loop_
_entity_poly.entity_id
_entity_poly.type
_entity_poly.pdbx_seq_one_letter_code
_entity_poly.pdbx_strand_id
1 'polypeptide(L)'
;MNNFENKKILLIICGGIAAYKSLEIIRLLKKKGALVKTILTKNANKFVTPLSVTSLSQEKVYSDLFDHKNEAEMDHISLSRWSDLILIAPATANTISKIAFGIADDLASTVVLASDKKIFLAPAMNVRMWEHPSCKDNVNKIRNIGYEILGPEIGDMACG
;
A
#
# COMPACT_ATOMS: atom_id res chain seq x y z
N MET A 1 -20.93 10.62 -11.84
CA MET A 1 -20.15 9.53 -12.47
C MET A 1 -19.26 8.90 -11.42
N ASN A 2 -19.30 7.58 -11.28
CA ASN A 2 -18.38 6.86 -10.41
C ASN A 2 -17.02 6.80 -11.11
N ASN A 3 -16.09 7.67 -10.72
CA ASN A 3 -14.73 7.74 -11.32
C ASN A 3 -13.89 6.47 -11.14
N PHE A 4 -14.37 5.49 -10.35
CA PHE A 4 -13.66 4.26 -10.02
C PHE A 4 -14.30 3.01 -10.62
N GLU A 5 -15.36 3.15 -11.42
CA GLU A 5 -16.03 2.01 -12.03
C GLU A 5 -15.07 1.17 -12.88
N ASN A 6 -14.97 -0.14 -12.56
CA ASN A 6 -14.06 -1.09 -13.19
C ASN A 6 -12.57 -0.76 -13.08
N LYS A 7 -12.17 0.24 -12.30
CA LYS A 7 -10.75 0.52 -12.04
C LYS A 7 -10.13 -0.56 -11.17
N LYS A 8 -8.99 -1.04 -11.58
CA LYS A 8 -8.21 -2.07 -10.89
C LYS A 8 -7.20 -1.40 -9.96
N ILE A 9 -7.47 -1.48 -8.67
CA ILE A 9 -6.65 -0.84 -7.63
C ILE A 9 -5.91 -1.92 -6.84
N LEU A 10 -4.58 -1.83 -6.84
CA LEU A 10 -3.76 -2.63 -5.94
C LEU A 10 -3.52 -1.82 -4.66
N LEU A 11 -4.12 -2.27 -3.56
CA LEU A 11 -3.97 -1.66 -2.24
C LEU A 11 -2.87 -2.38 -1.47
N ILE A 12 -1.83 -1.66 -1.07
CA ILE A 12 -0.77 -2.15 -0.20
C ILE A 12 -1.00 -1.59 1.20
N ILE A 13 -1.14 -2.48 2.18
CA ILE A 13 -1.36 -2.14 3.59
C ILE A 13 -0.08 -2.42 4.36
N CYS A 14 0.53 -1.37 4.92
CA CYS A 14 1.72 -1.48 5.74
C CYS A 14 1.39 -1.58 7.23
N GLY A 15 2.36 -2.03 8.03
CA GLY A 15 2.20 -2.30 9.45
C GLY A 15 2.26 -1.04 10.32
N GLY A 16 1.11 -0.46 10.59
CA GLY A 16 0.93 0.64 11.51
C GLY A 16 -0.50 0.67 12.06
N ILE A 17 -0.74 1.44 13.12
CA ILE A 17 -2.07 1.49 13.75
C ILE A 17 -3.14 1.94 12.75
N ALA A 18 -2.83 2.82 11.81
CA ALA A 18 -3.77 3.27 10.79
C ALA A 18 -4.20 2.18 9.79
N ALA A 19 -3.62 0.97 9.85
CA ALA A 19 -4.00 -0.16 8.99
C ALA A 19 -5.49 -0.52 9.11
N TYR A 20 -6.14 -0.30 10.26
CA TYR A 20 -7.57 -0.55 10.42
C TYR A 20 -8.43 0.30 9.48
N LYS A 21 -7.98 1.50 9.11
CA LYS A 21 -8.68 2.39 8.17
C LYS A 21 -8.70 1.83 6.75
N SER A 22 -7.75 0.97 6.42
CA SER A 22 -7.65 0.35 5.09
C SER A 22 -8.83 -0.57 4.81
N LEU A 23 -9.46 -1.13 5.83
CA LEU A 23 -10.69 -1.93 5.70
C LEU A 23 -11.85 -1.05 5.18
N GLU A 24 -11.95 0.18 5.66
CA GLU A 24 -12.96 1.13 5.15
C GLU A 24 -12.60 1.63 3.75
N ILE A 25 -11.33 1.83 3.45
CA ILE A 25 -10.87 2.16 2.08
C ILE A 25 -11.33 1.07 1.09
N ILE A 26 -11.16 -0.20 1.42
CA ILE A 26 -11.64 -1.32 0.58
C ILE A 26 -13.15 -1.20 0.33
N ARG A 27 -13.94 -1.00 1.40
CA ARG A 27 -15.40 -0.85 1.29
C ARG A 27 -15.79 0.32 0.39
N LEU A 28 -15.16 1.48 0.59
CA LEU A 28 -15.45 2.69 -0.18
C LEU A 28 -15.07 2.54 -1.66
N LEU A 29 -13.92 1.95 -1.96
CA LEU A 29 -13.49 1.70 -3.33
C LEU A 29 -14.45 0.73 -4.05
N LYS A 30 -14.80 -0.38 -3.39
CA LYS A 30 -15.77 -1.33 -3.95
C LYS A 30 -17.16 -0.73 -4.13
N LYS A 31 -17.62 0.09 -3.19
CA LYS A 31 -18.90 0.81 -3.33
C LYS A 31 -18.90 1.76 -4.54
N LYS A 32 -17.73 2.25 -4.93
CA LYS A 32 -17.53 3.09 -6.13
C LYS A 32 -17.27 2.29 -7.40
N GLY A 33 -17.39 0.97 -7.36
CA GLY A 33 -17.26 0.07 -8.51
C GLY A 33 -15.83 -0.36 -8.84
N ALA A 34 -14.85 -0.06 -7.96
CA ALA A 34 -13.47 -0.51 -8.17
C ALA A 34 -13.30 -2.02 -7.89
N LEU A 35 -12.36 -2.61 -8.61
CA LEU A 35 -11.82 -3.94 -8.33
C LEU A 35 -10.57 -3.76 -7.47
N VAL A 36 -10.53 -4.41 -6.30
CA VAL A 36 -9.45 -4.21 -5.32
C VAL A 36 -8.74 -5.51 -5.03
N LYS A 37 -7.45 -5.59 -5.33
CA LYS A 37 -6.55 -6.61 -4.81
C LYS A 37 -5.67 -6.02 -3.72
N THR A 38 -5.25 -6.84 -2.76
CA THR A 38 -4.56 -6.35 -1.56
C THR A 38 -3.28 -7.12 -1.28
N ILE A 39 -2.22 -6.37 -1.00
CA ILE A 39 -0.99 -6.89 -0.41
C ILE A 39 -0.96 -6.46 1.06
N LEU A 40 -0.75 -7.40 1.98
CA LEU A 40 -0.40 -7.14 3.37
C LEU A 40 1.11 -7.32 3.56
N THR A 41 1.79 -6.30 4.06
CA THR A 41 3.18 -6.48 4.50
C THR A 41 3.23 -7.37 5.74
N LYS A 42 4.39 -7.96 6.02
CA LYS A 42 4.57 -8.83 7.18
C LYS A 42 4.08 -8.20 8.48
N ASN A 43 4.38 -6.92 8.69
CA ASN A 43 3.96 -6.21 9.89
C ASN A 43 2.48 -5.78 9.87
N ALA A 44 1.87 -5.64 8.70
CA ALA A 44 0.44 -5.32 8.60
C ALA A 44 -0.43 -6.41 9.23
N ASN A 45 0.00 -7.68 9.17
CA ASN A 45 -0.70 -8.80 9.79
C ASN A 45 -0.83 -8.70 11.32
N LYS A 46 -0.06 -7.83 11.96
CA LYS A 46 -0.17 -7.54 13.40
C LYS A 46 -1.30 -6.57 13.73
N PHE A 47 -1.83 -5.87 12.76
CA PHE A 47 -2.87 -4.84 12.93
C PHE A 47 -4.20 -5.21 12.28
N VAL A 48 -4.17 -5.88 11.14
CA VAL A 48 -5.34 -6.40 10.43
C VAL A 48 -5.06 -7.83 9.99
N THR A 49 -6.10 -8.64 9.90
CA THR A 49 -5.94 -10.04 9.51
C THR A 49 -6.20 -10.24 8.01
N PRO A 50 -5.56 -11.23 7.36
CA PRO A 50 -5.94 -11.63 6.01
C PRO A 50 -7.43 -11.95 5.88
N LEU A 51 -8.02 -12.56 6.91
CA LEU A 51 -9.44 -12.88 6.94
C LEU A 51 -10.32 -11.63 6.83
N SER A 52 -10.04 -10.58 7.62
CA SER A 52 -10.82 -9.34 7.56
C SER A 52 -10.69 -8.65 6.19
N VAL A 53 -9.50 -8.66 5.61
CA VAL A 53 -9.26 -8.08 4.29
C VAL A 53 -9.97 -8.88 3.19
N THR A 54 -9.83 -10.20 3.19
CA THR A 54 -10.50 -11.10 2.22
C THR A 54 -12.02 -10.97 2.30
N SER A 55 -12.58 -10.88 3.52
CA SER A 55 -14.03 -10.74 3.72
C SER A 55 -14.60 -9.47 3.06
N LEU A 56 -13.82 -8.39 3.03
CA LEU A 56 -14.25 -7.12 2.45
C LEU A 56 -13.90 -6.99 0.97
N SER A 57 -12.71 -7.41 0.57
CA SER A 57 -12.27 -7.34 -0.83
C SER A 57 -12.92 -8.42 -1.69
N GLN A 58 -13.27 -9.57 -1.10
CA GLN A 58 -13.71 -10.79 -1.79
C GLN A 58 -12.65 -11.34 -2.76
N GLU A 59 -11.40 -11.03 -2.46
CA GLU A 59 -10.23 -11.42 -3.23
C GLU A 59 -9.18 -12.05 -2.31
N LYS A 60 -8.32 -12.90 -2.87
CA LYS A 60 -7.15 -13.44 -2.18
C LYS A 60 -6.25 -12.29 -1.70
N VAL A 61 -5.71 -12.42 -0.49
CA VAL A 61 -4.67 -11.53 0.05
C VAL A 61 -3.29 -12.05 -0.35
N TYR A 62 -2.44 -11.15 -0.80
CA TYR A 62 -1.06 -11.44 -1.14
C TYR A 62 -0.15 -10.95 -0.03
N SER A 63 0.83 -11.75 0.38
CA SER A 63 1.73 -11.41 1.48
C SER A 63 3.20 -11.77 1.22
N ASP A 64 3.46 -12.88 0.58
CA ASP A 64 4.79 -13.40 0.37
C ASP A 64 5.30 -13.24 -1.07
N LEU A 65 6.59 -12.88 -1.19
CA LEU A 65 7.27 -12.79 -2.48
C LEU A 65 7.45 -14.17 -3.13
N PHE A 66 7.51 -15.22 -2.31
CA PHE A 66 7.73 -16.60 -2.73
C PHE A 66 6.58 -17.51 -2.24
N ASP A 67 5.37 -17.29 -2.72
CA ASP A 67 4.27 -18.22 -2.48
C ASP A 67 4.39 -19.41 -3.45
N HIS A 68 4.87 -20.54 -2.94
CA HIS A 68 5.17 -21.77 -3.70
C HIS A 68 3.94 -22.45 -4.33
N LYS A 69 2.75 -21.90 -4.16
CA LYS A 69 1.51 -22.52 -4.69
C LYS A 69 1.21 -22.18 -6.14
N ASN A 70 1.89 -21.19 -6.71
CA ASN A 70 1.72 -20.78 -8.10
C ASN A 70 3.08 -20.68 -8.80
N GLU A 71 3.61 -21.80 -9.28
CA GLU A 71 4.91 -21.87 -9.96
C GLU A 71 4.97 -21.17 -11.33
N ALA A 72 3.84 -20.74 -11.89
CA ALA A 72 3.79 -20.29 -13.28
C ALA A 72 3.88 -18.78 -13.48
N GLU A 73 3.59 -17.95 -12.47
CA GLU A 73 3.59 -16.50 -12.61
C GLU A 73 4.07 -15.83 -11.32
N MET A 74 5.10 -15.02 -11.44
CA MET A 74 5.60 -14.24 -10.30
C MET A 74 4.55 -13.20 -9.91
N ASP A 75 4.03 -13.28 -8.67
CA ASP A 75 2.94 -12.42 -8.18
C ASP A 75 3.23 -10.91 -8.36
N HIS A 76 4.47 -10.47 -8.19
CA HIS A 76 4.83 -9.07 -8.36
C HIS A 76 4.66 -8.58 -9.81
N ILE A 77 4.90 -9.42 -10.81
CA ILE A 77 4.70 -9.08 -12.22
C ILE A 77 3.20 -9.06 -12.53
N SER A 78 2.48 -10.11 -12.13
CA SER A 78 1.04 -10.23 -12.40
C SER A 78 0.23 -9.13 -11.73
N LEU A 79 0.54 -8.79 -10.48
CA LEU A 79 -0.14 -7.71 -9.75
C LEU A 79 0.15 -6.33 -10.33
N SER A 80 1.42 -6.07 -10.72
CA SER A 80 1.78 -4.82 -11.39
C SER A 80 1.03 -4.66 -12.71
N ARG A 81 0.99 -5.69 -13.54
CA ARG A 81 0.27 -5.67 -14.84
C ARG A 81 -1.24 -5.57 -14.68
N TRP A 82 -1.79 -6.23 -13.68
CA TRP A 82 -3.23 -6.23 -13.43
C TRP A 82 -3.75 -4.85 -13.03
N SER A 83 -2.99 -4.09 -12.25
CA SER A 83 -3.44 -2.83 -11.66
C SER A 83 -3.46 -1.67 -12.66
N ASP A 84 -4.42 -0.76 -12.52
CA ASP A 84 -4.43 0.55 -13.17
C ASP A 84 -3.68 1.58 -12.32
N LEU A 85 -3.70 1.42 -11.00
CA LEU A 85 -2.95 2.22 -10.04
C LEU A 85 -2.61 1.41 -8.78
N ILE A 86 -1.60 1.87 -8.06
CA ILE A 86 -1.20 1.31 -6.76
C ILE A 86 -1.44 2.37 -5.69
N LEU A 87 -2.13 1.97 -4.61
CA LEU A 87 -2.34 2.78 -3.43
C LEU A 87 -1.66 2.12 -2.23
N ILE A 88 -0.76 2.83 -1.57
CA ILE A 88 -0.09 2.39 -0.35
C ILE A 88 -0.71 3.14 0.82
N ALA A 89 -1.59 2.48 1.55
CA ALA A 89 -2.36 3.10 2.64
C ALA A 89 -2.64 2.07 3.76
N PRO A 90 -2.07 2.27 4.94
CA PRO A 90 -1.09 3.31 5.28
C PRO A 90 0.30 3.01 4.69
N ALA A 91 1.06 4.07 4.41
CA ALA A 91 2.48 3.98 4.08
C ALA A 91 3.30 4.31 5.35
N THR A 92 4.04 3.34 5.86
CA THR A 92 4.93 3.53 7.02
C THR A 92 6.23 4.20 6.61
N ALA A 93 6.94 4.78 7.58
CA ALA A 93 8.28 5.34 7.37
C ALA A 93 9.24 4.30 6.78
N ASN A 94 9.16 3.04 7.23
CA ASN A 94 9.97 1.94 6.71
C ASN A 94 9.69 1.69 5.21
N THR A 95 8.44 1.60 4.81
CA THR A 95 8.06 1.38 3.41
C THR A 95 8.45 2.58 2.53
N ILE A 96 8.25 3.80 3.02
CA ILE A 96 8.69 5.03 2.34
C ILE A 96 10.20 5.00 2.11
N SER A 97 10.98 4.62 3.12
CA SER A 97 12.44 4.49 3.00
C SER A 97 12.84 3.46 1.96
N LYS A 98 12.23 2.27 1.97
CA LYS A 98 12.49 1.22 0.98
C LYS A 98 12.24 1.71 -0.45
N ILE A 99 11.08 2.32 -0.67
CA ILE A 99 10.71 2.83 -2.00
C ILE A 99 11.67 3.94 -2.45
N ALA A 100 12.02 4.87 -1.56
CA ALA A 100 12.93 5.97 -1.87
C ALA A 100 14.33 5.50 -2.29
N PHE A 101 14.77 4.33 -1.81
CA PHE A 101 16.08 3.75 -2.12
C PHE A 101 16.03 2.56 -3.08
N GLY A 102 14.86 2.21 -3.61
CA GLY A 102 14.72 1.09 -4.53
C GLY A 102 14.98 -0.27 -3.91
N ILE A 103 14.73 -0.43 -2.61
CA ILE A 103 14.88 -1.71 -1.91
C ILE A 103 13.65 -2.57 -2.23
N ALA A 104 13.89 -3.76 -2.75
CA ALA A 104 12.85 -4.72 -3.14
C ALA A 104 13.06 -6.07 -2.42
N ASP A 105 12.88 -6.07 -1.11
CA ASP A 105 13.11 -7.22 -0.23
C ASP A 105 11.81 -7.91 0.25
N ASP A 106 10.66 -7.39 -0.13
CA ASP A 106 9.35 -7.98 0.10
C ASP A 106 8.44 -7.83 -1.14
N LEU A 107 7.27 -8.46 -1.12
CA LEU A 107 6.35 -8.40 -2.25
C LEU A 107 5.90 -6.95 -2.54
N ALA A 108 5.57 -6.19 -1.52
CA ALA A 108 5.09 -4.80 -1.65
C ALA A 108 6.13 -3.92 -2.36
N SER A 109 7.35 -3.87 -1.86
CA SER A 109 8.43 -3.06 -2.42
C SER A 109 8.85 -3.55 -3.82
N THR A 110 8.80 -4.86 -4.05
CA THR A 110 9.12 -5.45 -5.36
C THR A 110 8.07 -5.08 -6.41
N VAL A 111 6.79 -5.14 -6.08
CA VAL A 111 5.70 -4.73 -7.00
C VAL A 111 5.83 -3.24 -7.35
N VAL A 112 6.10 -2.39 -6.36
CA VAL A 112 6.29 -0.95 -6.58
C VAL A 112 7.45 -0.69 -7.54
N LEU A 113 8.59 -1.34 -7.31
CA LEU A 113 9.78 -1.17 -8.17
C LEU A 113 9.56 -1.71 -9.58
N ALA A 114 8.77 -2.77 -9.73
CA ALA A 114 8.47 -3.42 -11.01
C ALA A 114 7.29 -2.77 -11.77
N SER A 115 6.70 -1.70 -11.24
CA SER A 115 5.49 -1.10 -11.80
C SER A 115 5.76 0.18 -12.60
N ASP A 116 5.05 0.32 -13.71
CA ASP A 116 4.95 1.55 -14.51
C ASP A 116 3.66 2.35 -14.23
N LYS A 117 2.88 1.94 -13.21
CA LYS A 117 1.59 2.54 -12.89
C LYS A 117 1.75 3.79 -12.02
N LYS A 118 0.67 4.58 -11.96
CA LYS A 118 0.59 5.66 -10.95
C LYS A 118 0.58 5.07 -9.56
N ILE A 119 1.41 5.63 -8.68
CA ILE A 119 1.57 5.18 -7.31
C ILE A 119 1.25 6.34 -6.37
N PHE A 120 0.35 6.05 -5.42
CA PHE A 120 -0.08 6.98 -4.38
C PHE A 120 0.32 6.41 -3.02
N LEU A 121 0.87 7.25 -2.17
CA LEU A 121 1.21 6.88 -0.80
C LEU A 121 0.45 7.78 0.18
N ALA A 122 -0.22 7.16 1.15
CA ALA A 122 -0.84 7.83 2.27
C ALA A 122 -0.02 7.59 3.54
N PRO A 123 0.95 8.48 3.87
CA PRO A 123 1.81 8.30 5.03
C PRO A 123 1.03 8.33 6.34
N ALA A 124 1.39 7.43 7.26
CA ALA A 124 0.88 7.43 8.62
C ALA A 124 1.99 6.99 9.59
N MET A 125 2.37 7.87 10.49
CA MET A 125 3.40 7.67 11.50
C MET A 125 3.29 8.75 12.57
N ASN A 126 4.01 8.59 13.68
CA ASN A 126 4.04 9.66 14.67
C ASN A 126 4.73 10.92 14.12
N VAL A 127 4.44 12.06 14.73
CA VAL A 127 4.90 13.39 14.28
C VAL A 127 6.43 13.47 14.23
N ARG A 128 7.14 12.92 15.20
CA ARG A 128 8.61 12.97 15.24
C ARG A 128 9.25 12.20 14.08
N MET A 129 8.66 11.06 13.70
CA MET A 129 9.09 10.31 12.53
C MET A 129 8.82 11.08 11.25
N TRP A 130 7.64 11.68 11.14
CA TRP A 130 7.26 12.48 9.97
C TRP A 130 8.14 13.70 9.79
N GLU A 131 8.51 14.38 10.89
CA GLU A 131 9.36 15.56 10.89
C GLU A 131 10.87 15.25 10.81
N HIS A 132 11.24 13.97 10.96
CA HIS A 132 12.63 13.58 10.90
C HIS A 132 13.24 13.92 9.53
N PRO A 133 14.45 14.52 9.48
CA PRO A 133 15.08 14.89 8.22
C PRO A 133 15.15 13.76 7.20
N SER A 134 15.50 12.55 7.64
CA SER A 134 15.54 11.37 6.74
C SER A 134 14.19 11.05 6.13
N CYS A 135 13.09 11.20 6.89
CA CYS A 135 11.75 10.97 6.36
C CYS A 135 11.37 12.03 5.31
N LYS A 136 11.67 13.30 5.59
CA LYS A 136 11.45 14.39 4.64
C LYS A 136 12.26 14.21 3.36
N ASP A 137 13.51 13.81 3.46
CA ASP A 137 14.36 13.52 2.30
C ASP A 137 13.80 12.36 1.48
N ASN A 138 13.35 11.29 2.13
CA ASN A 138 12.75 10.14 1.46
C ASN A 138 11.45 10.52 0.75
N VAL A 139 10.59 11.31 1.40
CA VAL A 139 9.35 11.81 0.78
C VAL A 139 9.67 12.67 -0.44
N ASN A 140 10.67 13.54 -0.37
CA ASN A 140 11.11 14.34 -1.52
C ASN A 140 11.64 13.48 -2.67
N LYS A 141 12.42 12.44 -2.37
CA LYS A 141 12.87 11.46 -3.38
C LYS A 141 11.69 10.78 -4.07
N ILE A 142 10.69 10.36 -3.30
CA ILE A 142 9.47 9.71 -3.83
C ILE A 142 8.71 10.66 -4.77
N ARG A 143 8.56 11.93 -4.37
CA ARG A 143 7.94 12.94 -5.25
C ARG A 143 8.75 13.17 -6.53
N ASN A 144 10.07 13.19 -6.44
CA ASN A 144 10.94 13.36 -7.60
C ASN A 144 10.90 12.17 -8.56
N ILE A 145 10.60 10.96 -8.09
CA ILE A 145 10.33 9.77 -8.91
C ILE A 145 9.01 9.93 -9.68
N GLY A 146 8.12 10.79 -9.21
CA GLY A 146 6.81 11.03 -9.82
C GLY A 146 5.65 10.35 -9.10
N TYR A 147 5.86 9.82 -7.89
CA TYR A 147 4.80 9.26 -7.08
C TYR A 147 4.09 10.36 -6.27
N GLU A 148 2.83 10.15 -5.98
CA GLU A 148 2.01 11.13 -5.30
C GLU A 148 1.86 10.82 -3.81
N ILE A 149 2.02 11.84 -2.98
CA ILE A 149 1.86 11.75 -1.52
C ILE A 149 0.50 12.37 -1.15
N LEU A 150 -0.35 11.57 -0.49
CA LEU A 150 -1.67 11.96 -0.01
C LEU A 150 -1.60 12.23 1.50
N GLY A 151 -1.71 13.48 1.92
CA GLY A 151 -1.54 13.86 3.32
C GLY A 151 -0.09 13.90 3.78
N PRO A 152 0.19 13.59 5.08
CA PRO A 152 -0.79 13.33 6.14
C PRO A 152 -1.58 14.58 6.54
N GLU A 153 -2.81 14.38 7.03
CA GLU A 153 -3.57 15.43 7.69
C GLU A 153 -3.21 15.50 9.17
N ILE A 154 -3.38 16.69 9.77
CA ILE A 154 -3.21 16.88 11.20
C ILE A 154 -4.44 16.29 11.90
N GLY A 155 -4.21 15.43 12.88
CA GLY A 155 -5.27 14.80 13.67
C GLY A 155 -4.72 14.21 14.96
N ASP A 156 -5.63 13.78 15.81
CA ASP A 156 -5.27 13.12 17.07
C ASP A 156 -4.50 11.83 16.80
N MET A 157 -3.40 11.67 17.52
CA MET A 157 -2.52 10.50 17.39
C MET A 157 -2.93 9.41 18.37
N ALA A 158 -2.77 8.16 17.99
CA ALA A 158 -3.03 7.02 18.87
C ALA A 158 -2.12 6.99 20.13
N CYS A 159 -0.98 7.65 20.04
CA CYS A 159 0.03 7.70 21.12
C CYS A 159 0.16 9.08 21.79
N GLY A 160 -0.79 9.97 21.60
CA GLY A 160 -0.78 11.33 22.19
C GLY A 160 0.03 12.35 21.42
#